data_0d52edfa4eb9402529d2dbfb3b3850db
#
_entry.id   0d52edfa4eb9402529d2dbfb3b3850db
#
_cell.length_a   1.000
_cell.length_b   1.000
_cell.length_c   1.000
_cell.angle_alpha   90.00
_cell.angle_beta   90.00
_cell.angle_gamma   90.00
#
_symmetry.space_group_name_H-M   'P 1'
#
loop_
_entity.id
_entity.type
_entity.pdbx_description
1 polymer ?
#
loop_
_entity_poly.entity_id
_entity_poly.type
_entity_poly.pdbx_seq_one_letter_code
_entity_poly.pdbx_strand_id
1 'polypeptide(L)'
;MNKVILMGRLTREPEVRYSQGREPVAVARYTLAVNRRFKRKDEPEADFIPCVALGKSGEFAEKHFRKGQLVGVIGRLQVRSWEDKEGKKHWTTEVIIEEQHFAESKKDSGEGKAAKESGQAPADGFYPIDESVEDDDLPF
;
A
#
# COMPACT_ATOMS: atom_id res chain seq x y z
N MET A 1 4.47 21.83 1.97
CA MET A 1 4.63 20.39 2.28
C MET A 1 3.63 19.58 1.47
N ASN A 2 4.08 18.50 0.85
CA ASN A 2 3.22 17.62 0.06
C ASN A 2 3.57 16.18 0.40
N LYS A 3 2.79 15.57 1.28
CA LYS A 3 3.05 14.23 1.78
C LYS A 3 1.73 13.49 1.96
N VAL A 4 1.68 12.29 1.45
CA VAL A 4 0.51 11.41 1.55
C VAL A 4 0.96 10.08 2.12
N ILE A 5 0.24 9.61 3.11
CA ILE A 5 0.51 8.32 3.75
C ILE A 5 -0.81 7.55 3.71
N LEU A 6 -0.79 6.39 3.07
CA LEU A 6 -1.99 5.58 2.87
C LEU A 6 -1.73 4.12 3.20
N MET A 7 -2.74 3.47 3.70
CA MET A 7 -2.77 2.02 3.86
C MET A 7 -4.03 1.50 3.17
N GLY A 8 -3.86 0.57 2.27
CA GLY A 8 -4.98 0.01 1.53
C GLY A 8 -4.63 -1.27 0.80
N ARG A 9 -5.63 -1.87 0.19
CA ARG A 9 -5.45 -3.11 -0.57
C ARG A 9 -5.37 -2.82 -2.06
N LEU A 10 -4.48 -3.53 -2.73
CA LEU A 10 -4.42 -3.45 -4.19
C LEU A 10 -5.71 -4.01 -4.79
N THR A 11 -6.30 -3.26 -5.69
CA THR A 11 -7.54 -3.68 -6.36
C THR A 11 -7.28 -4.64 -7.50
N ARG A 12 -6.06 -4.64 -8.02
CA ARG A 12 -5.61 -5.51 -9.11
C ARG A 12 -4.09 -5.57 -9.12
N GLU A 13 -3.55 -6.45 -9.95
CA GLU A 13 -2.11 -6.52 -10.16
C GLU A 13 -1.58 -5.18 -10.67
N PRO A 14 -0.40 -4.75 -10.25
CA PRO A 14 0.21 -3.54 -10.80
C PRO A 14 0.43 -3.67 -12.30
N GLU A 15 0.09 -2.63 -13.03
CA GLU A 15 0.38 -2.53 -14.45
C GLU A 15 1.74 -1.85 -14.59
N VAL A 16 2.70 -2.55 -15.17
CA VAL A 16 4.08 -2.06 -15.25
C VAL A 16 4.46 -1.84 -16.70
N ARG A 17 5.02 -0.67 -16.95
CA ARG A 17 5.57 -0.31 -18.24
C ARG A 17 6.98 0.25 -18.05
N TYR A 18 7.80 0.12 -19.05
CA TYR A 18 9.15 0.66 -19.02
C TYR A 18 9.25 1.81 -19.99
N SER A 19 9.91 2.88 -19.57
CA SER A 19 10.15 4.01 -20.46
C SER A 19 11.11 3.61 -21.57
N GLN A 20 11.01 4.29 -22.69
CA GLN A 20 11.92 4.08 -23.82
C GLN A 20 13.16 4.93 -23.60
N GLY A 21 14.33 4.38 -23.88
CA GLY A 21 15.59 5.08 -23.71
C GLY A 21 16.71 4.13 -23.38
N ARG A 22 17.91 4.67 -23.20
CA ARG A 22 19.09 3.88 -22.86
C ARG A 22 18.95 3.19 -21.51
N GLU A 23 18.31 3.87 -20.56
CA GLU A 23 18.05 3.34 -19.23
C GLU A 23 16.54 3.33 -19.00
N PRO A 24 15.87 2.21 -19.33
CA PRO A 24 14.44 2.13 -19.11
C PRO A 24 14.09 2.26 -17.63
N VAL A 25 13.11 3.09 -17.35
CA VAL A 25 12.61 3.28 -15.99
C VAL A 25 11.26 2.60 -15.85
N ALA A 26 11.13 1.77 -14.85
CA ALA A 26 9.87 1.10 -14.57
C ALA A 26 8.83 2.11 -14.09
N VAL A 27 7.62 2.02 -14.62
CA VAL A 27 6.47 2.81 -14.18
C VAL A 27 5.37 1.82 -13.82
N ALA A 28 5.16 1.62 -12.54
CA ALA A 28 4.12 0.73 -12.05
C ALA A 28 2.92 1.57 -11.61
N ARG A 29 1.75 1.21 -12.14
CA ARG A 29 0.49 1.86 -11.79
C ARG A 29 -0.40 0.86 -11.08
N TYR A 30 -0.92 1.25 -9.95
CA TYR A 30 -1.88 0.43 -9.21
C TYR A 30 -2.85 1.33 -8.47
N THR A 31 -3.97 0.74 -8.06
CA THR A 31 -5.00 1.45 -7.32
C THR A 31 -5.16 0.81 -5.95
N LEU A 32 -5.15 1.63 -4.93
CA LEU A 32 -5.38 1.19 -3.55
C LEU A 32 -6.81 1.48 -3.14
N ALA A 33 -7.45 0.49 -2.56
CA ALA A 33 -8.72 0.66 -1.88
C ALA A 33 -8.42 1.02 -0.43
N VAL A 34 -8.62 2.27 -0.10
CA VAL A 34 -8.35 2.81 1.23
C VAL A 34 -9.66 3.00 1.96
N ASN A 35 -9.84 2.30 3.06
CA ASN A 35 -11.08 2.37 3.82
C ASN A 35 -11.27 3.75 4.42
N ARG A 36 -12.48 4.24 4.32
CA ARG A 36 -12.87 5.50 4.98
C ARG A 36 -12.98 5.28 6.46
N ARG A 37 -12.53 6.26 7.21
CA ARG A 37 -12.58 6.21 8.67
C ARG A 37 -14.01 6.21 9.19
N PHE A 38 -14.86 7.01 8.55
CA PHE A 38 -16.27 7.09 8.90
C PHE A 38 -17.12 6.71 7.70
N LYS A 39 -18.04 5.80 7.91
CA LYS A 39 -18.93 5.31 6.87
C LYS A 39 -20.34 5.81 7.11
N ARG A 40 -20.98 6.28 6.07
CA ARG A 40 -22.41 6.56 6.09
C ARG A 40 -23.10 5.47 5.30
N LYS A 41 -24.38 5.24 5.62
CA LYS A 41 -25.15 4.12 5.05
C LYS A 41 -25.14 4.04 3.52
N ASP A 42 -25.12 5.18 2.86
CA ASP A 42 -25.27 5.24 1.39
C ASP A 42 -23.97 5.63 0.69
N GLU A 43 -22.86 5.68 1.41
CA GLU A 43 -21.56 6.06 0.85
C GLU A 43 -20.65 4.85 0.67
N PRO A 44 -19.75 4.91 -0.31
CA PRO A 44 -18.75 3.84 -0.46
C PRO A 44 -17.89 3.69 0.78
N GLU A 45 -17.52 2.46 1.05
CA GLU A 45 -16.70 2.16 2.23
C GLU A 45 -15.23 2.48 2.04
N ALA A 46 -14.80 2.58 0.80
CA ALA A 46 -13.40 2.81 0.48
C ALA A 46 -13.26 3.83 -0.65
N ASP A 47 -12.16 4.52 -0.64
CA ASP A 47 -11.74 5.37 -1.74
C ASP A 47 -10.70 4.63 -2.57
N PHE A 48 -10.83 4.72 -3.89
CA PHE A 48 -9.91 4.10 -4.82
C PHE A 48 -8.90 5.14 -5.28
N ILE A 49 -7.67 4.98 -4.83
CA ILE A 49 -6.64 6.00 -5.03
C ILE A 49 -5.58 5.49 -6.00
N PRO A 50 -5.43 6.15 -7.14
CA PRO A 50 -4.41 5.76 -8.10
C PRO A 50 -3.01 6.13 -7.60
N CYS A 51 -2.10 5.18 -7.73
CA CYS A 51 -0.72 5.32 -7.29
C CYS A 51 0.23 5.02 -8.45
N VAL A 52 1.33 5.74 -8.49
CA VAL A 52 2.37 5.55 -9.50
C VAL A 52 3.70 5.38 -8.81
N ALA A 53 4.34 4.25 -9.04
CA ALA A 53 5.67 3.97 -8.50
C ALA A 53 6.68 3.96 -9.64
N LEU A 54 7.75 4.73 -9.49
CA LEU A 54 8.75 4.93 -10.52
C LEU A 54 10.08 4.29 -10.14
N GLY A 55 10.81 3.82 -11.14
CA GLY A 55 12.15 3.29 -10.94
C GLY A 55 12.17 2.06 -10.06
N LYS A 56 13.00 2.07 -9.04
CA LYS A 56 13.13 0.94 -8.11
C LYS A 56 11.83 0.62 -7.40
N SER A 57 11.05 1.63 -7.06
CA SER A 57 9.73 1.42 -6.46
C SER A 57 8.78 0.71 -7.43
N GLY A 58 8.86 1.05 -8.71
CA GLY A 58 8.08 0.38 -9.73
C GLY A 58 8.48 -1.07 -9.91
N GLU A 59 9.77 -1.34 -9.92
CA GLU A 59 10.30 -2.71 -10.00
C GLU A 59 9.90 -3.54 -8.79
N PHE A 60 9.94 -2.94 -7.61
CA PHE A 60 9.51 -3.59 -6.38
C PHE A 60 8.03 -3.97 -6.45
N ALA A 61 7.19 -3.05 -6.91
CA ALA A 61 5.77 -3.31 -7.04
C ALA A 61 5.51 -4.45 -8.04
N GLU A 62 6.24 -4.47 -9.15
CA GLU A 62 6.12 -5.53 -10.15
C GLU A 62 6.40 -6.90 -9.56
N LYS A 63 7.48 -6.99 -8.78
CA LYS A 63 7.93 -8.27 -8.23
C LYS A 63 7.11 -8.74 -7.03
N HIS A 64 6.68 -7.83 -6.20
CA HIS A 64 6.18 -8.18 -4.87
C HIS A 64 4.71 -7.87 -4.63
N PHE A 65 4.14 -6.93 -5.35
CA PHE A 65 2.75 -6.55 -5.13
C PHE A 65 1.80 -7.39 -5.96
N ARG A 66 0.72 -7.83 -5.32
CA ARG A 66 -0.32 -8.64 -5.96
C ARG A 66 -1.69 -8.14 -5.54
N LYS A 67 -2.68 -8.40 -6.38
CA LYS A 67 -4.07 -8.08 -6.10
C LYS A 67 -4.49 -8.57 -4.71
N GLY A 68 -5.13 -7.68 -3.95
CA GLY A 68 -5.68 -8.02 -2.65
C GLY A 68 -4.74 -7.84 -1.48
N GLN A 69 -3.45 -7.61 -1.71
CA GLN A 69 -2.50 -7.39 -0.63
C GLN A 69 -2.74 -6.06 0.06
N LEU A 70 -2.58 -6.06 1.36
CA LEU A 70 -2.60 -4.84 2.17
C LEU A 70 -1.20 -4.24 2.21
N VAL A 71 -1.09 -3.02 1.76
CA VAL A 71 0.20 -2.33 1.70
C VAL A 71 0.09 -0.92 2.28
N GLY A 72 1.20 -0.42 2.78
CA GLY A 72 1.34 0.96 3.20
C GLY A 72 2.21 1.70 2.21
N VAL A 73 1.83 2.90 1.84
CA VAL A 73 2.61 3.72 0.91
C VAL A 73 2.79 5.12 1.45
N ILE A 74 3.92 5.68 1.15
CA ILE A 74 4.24 7.08 1.44
C ILE A 74 4.61 7.72 0.12
N GLY A 75 4.05 8.88 -0.16
CA GLY A 75 4.34 9.58 -1.39
C GLY A 75 3.86 11.01 -1.37
N ARG A 76 3.69 11.57 -2.53
CA ARG A 76 3.20 12.93 -2.71
C ARG A 76 2.04 12.96 -3.67
N LEU A 77 1.15 13.89 -3.48
CA LEU A 77 0.02 14.09 -4.38
C LEU A 77 0.49 14.83 -5.62
N GLN A 78 0.06 14.38 -6.77
CA GLN A 78 0.36 15.04 -8.03
C GLN A 78 -0.88 15.12 -8.89
N VAL A 79 -1.10 16.28 -9.48
CA VAL A 79 -2.18 16.49 -10.44
C VAL A 79 -1.54 16.77 -11.79
N ARG A 80 -1.96 16.03 -12.79
CA ARG A 80 -1.54 16.29 -14.17
C ARG A 80 -2.74 16.52 -15.05
N SER A 81 -2.59 17.34 -16.05
CA SER A 81 -3.63 17.59 -17.03
C SER A 81 -3.28 16.94 -18.35
N TRP A 82 -4.29 16.50 -19.07
CA TRP A 82 -4.13 15.92 -20.40
C TRP A 82 -5.37 16.23 -21.22
N GLU A 83 -5.20 16.23 -22.53
CA GLU A 83 -6.29 16.48 -23.45
C GLU A 83 -6.72 15.18 -24.11
N ASP A 84 -8.03 15.00 -24.25
CA ASP A 84 -8.54 13.85 -24.97
C ASP A 84 -8.57 14.12 -26.48
N LYS A 85 -9.06 13.15 -27.23
CA LYS A 85 -9.15 13.26 -28.69
C LYS A 85 -10.09 14.36 -29.15
N GLU A 86 -11.01 14.76 -28.29
CA GLU A 86 -11.96 15.84 -28.59
C GLU A 86 -11.46 17.21 -28.16
N GLY A 87 -10.26 17.28 -27.61
CA GLY A 87 -9.67 18.54 -27.15
C GLY A 87 -10.11 18.97 -25.78
N LYS A 88 -10.84 18.13 -25.06
CA LYS A 88 -11.24 18.45 -23.68
C LYS A 88 -10.10 18.19 -22.71
N LYS A 89 -9.92 19.12 -21.79
CA LYS A 89 -8.90 19.02 -20.77
C LYS A 89 -9.39 18.18 -19.61
N HIS A 90 -8.57 17.24 -19.20
CA HIS A 90 -8.83 16.38 -18.06
C HIS A 90 -7.71 16.50 -17.06
N TRP A 91 -8.05 16.31 -15.78
CA TRP A 91 -7.09 16.30 -14.69
C TRP A 91 -7.10 14.96 -14.02
N THR A 92 -5.92 14.43 -13.77
CA THR A 92 -5.76 13.18 -13.06
C THR A 92 -4.98 13.47 -11.79
N THR A 93 -5.55 13.07 -10.65
CA THR A 93 -4.90 13.19 -9.36
C THR A 93 -4.39 11.81 -8.95
N GLU A 94 -3.11 11.72 -8.69
CA GLU A 94 -2.50 10.45 -8.33
C GLU A 94 -1.42 10.64 -7.26
N VAL A 95 -1.08 9.58 -6.58
CA VAL A 95 -0.03 9.60 -5.56
C VAL A 95 1.24 9.04 -6.18
N ILE A 96 2.28 9.85 -6.21
CA ILE A 96 3.60 9.43 -6.66
C ILE A 96 4.30 8.81 -5.47
N ILE A 97 4.66 7.56 -5.59
CA ILE A 97 5.16 6.75 -4.49
C ILE A 97 6.64 7.05 -4.22
N GLU A 98 6.95 7.24 -2.95
CA GLU A 98 8.31 7.40 -2.45
C GLU A 98 8.75 6.16 -1.68
N GLU A 99 7.85 5.59 -0.88
CA GLU A 99 8.13 4.39 -0.10
C GLU A 99 6.95 3.44 -0.13
N GLN A 100 7.24 2.14 -0.09
CA GLN A 100 6.22 1.09 -0.09
C GLN A 100 6.56 0.07 0.98
N HIS A 101 5.53 -0.38 1.69
CA HIS A 101 5.68 -1.34 2.78
C HIS A 101 4.57 -2.37 2.74
N PHE A 102 4.88 -3.60 3.09
CA PHE A 102 3.84 -4.59 3.33
C PHE A 102 3.19 -4.30 4.68
N ALA A 103 1.87 -4.27 4.69
CA ALA A 103 1.11 -4.00 5.90
C ALA A 103 0.43 -5.25 6.46
N GLU A 104 0.67 -6.39 5.85
CA GLU A 104 0.20 -7.68 6.37
C GLU A 104 1.34 -8.68 6.30
N SER A 105 1.30 -9.67 7.18
CA SER A 105 2.33 -10.68 7.19
C SER A 105 2.17 -11.63 6.02
N LYS A 106 3.27 -12.23 5.61
CA LYS A 106 3.27 -13.21 4.53
C LYS A 106 2.39 -14.41 4.83
N LYS A 107 2.12 -14.67 6.10
CA LYS A 107 1.25 -15.74 6.54
C LYS A 107 -0.21 -15.48 6.26
N ASP A 108 -0.62 -14.23 6.30
CA ASP A 108 -2.01 -13.85 6.11
C ASP A 108 -2.46 -13.89 4.65
N SER A 109 -1.53 -13.81 3.73
CA SER A 109 -1.83 -13.98 2.32
C SER A 109 -1.85 -15.45 1.92
N GLY A 110 -1.53 -16.30 2.86
CA GLY A 110 -1.45 -17.71 2.62
C GLY A 110 -2.71 -18.46 3.01
N GLU A 111 -2.50 -19.67 3.38
CA GLU A 111 -3.55 -20.62 3.66
C GLU A 111 -4.17 -20.40 5.04
N GLY A 112 -5.47 -20.67 5.14
CA GLY A 112 -6.16 -20.59 6.41
C GLY A 112 -5.63 -21.48 7.50
N LYS A 113 -4.85 -22.47 7.14
CA LYS A 113 -4.17 -23.33 8.10
C LYS A 113 -3.13 -22.60 8.92
N ALA A 114 -2.42 -21.72 8.28
CA ALA A 114 -1.40 -20.93 8.96
C ALA A 114 -2.01 -20.04 10.05
N ALA A 115 -3.19 -19.55 9.80
CA ALA A 115 -3.90 -18.77 10.79
C ALA A 115 -4.29 -19.58 12.00
N LYS A 116 -4.55 -20.85 11.79
CA LYS A 116 -4.94 -21.76 12.85
C LYS A 116 -3.78 -22.14 13.75
N GLU A 117 -2.62 -22.32 13.16
CA GLU A 117 -1.42 -22.59 13.92
C GLU A 117 -0.93 -21.36 14.66
N SER A 118 -1.13 -20.22 14.04
CA SER A 118 -0.76 -18.98 14.68
C SER A 118 -1.64 -18.68 15.89
N GLY A 119 -2.76 -19.36 16.01
CA GLY A 119 -3.57 -19.30 17.23
C GLY A 119 -2.84 -19.86 18.44
N GLN A 120 -1.91 -20.77 18.22
CA GLN A 120 -1.08 -21.29 19.29
C GLN A 120 0.23 -20.55 19.40
N ALA A 121 0.71 -20.11 18.26
CA ALA A 121 1.94 -19.36 18.19
C ALA A 121 1.90 -17.95 18.77
N PRO A 122 0.74 -17.33 19.00
CA PRO A 122 0.76 -16.02 19.70
C PRO A 122 1.51 -16.08 21.00
N ALA A 123 1.58 -17.25 21.58
CA ALA A 123 2.40 -17.43 22.77
C ALA A 123 3.86 -17.18 22.47
N ASP A 124 4.28 -17.42 21.23
CA ASP A 124 5.66 -17.22 20.83
C ASP A 124 5.93 -15.82 20.32
N GLY A 125 4.91 -15.15 19.79
CA GLY A 125 5.06 -13.80 19.29
C GLY A 125 4.75 -12.72 20.30
N PHE A 126 3.90 -13.07 21.23
CA PHE A 126 3.53 -12.19 22.32
C PHE A 126 3.87 -12.87 23.62
N TYR A 127 5.10 -12.74 24.04
CA TYR A 127 5.38 -13.10 25.41
C TYR A 127 4.65 -12.12 26.30
N PRO A 128 3.79 -12.62 27.19
CA PRO A 128 3.25 -11.72 28.18
C PRO A 128 4.44 -11.09 28.85
N ILE A 129 4.46 -9.78 28.89
CA ILE A 129 5.48 -9.08 29.63
C ILE A 129 5.36 -9.61 31.03
N ASP A 130 6.41 -10.29 31.42
CA ASP A 130 6.44 -10.82 32.76
C ASP A 130 6.26 -9.64 33.70
N GLU A 131 5.25 -9.73 34.54
CA GLU A 131 5.01 -8.67 35.51
C GLU A 131 6.20 -8.44 36.42
N SER A 132 7.16 -9.34 36.35
CA SER A 132 8.42 -9.16 37.05
C SER A 132 9.31 -8.08 36.43
N VAL A 133 8.98 -7.63 35.23
CA VAL A 133 9.68 -6.47 34.68
C VAL A 133 9.12 -5.26 35.40
N GLU A 134 9.81 -4.89 36.43
CA GLU A 134 9.40 -3.76 37.21
C GLU A 134 9.55 -2.48 36.40
N ASP A 135 8.74 -1.52 36.76
CA ASP A 135 8.73 -0.22 36.10
C ASP A 135 10.11 0.44 36.08
N ASP A 136 10.99 -0.02 36.94
CA ASP A 136 12.34 0.53 37.03
C ASP A 136 13.18 0.24 35.79
N ASP A 137 12.82 -0.79 35.05
CA ASP A 137 13.53 -1.14 33.82
C ASP A 137 13.02 -0.40 32.60
N LEU A 138 11.97 0.38 32.76
CA LEU A 138 11.42 1.17 31.69
C LEU A 138 12.16 2.53 31.63
N PRO A 139 12.52 2.97 30.43
CA PRO A 139 13.30 4.20 30.26
C PRO A 139 12.49 5.48 30.37
N PHE A 140 11.45 5.47 31.12
CA PHE A 140 10.66 6.69 31.31
C PHE A 140 10.81 7.22 32.73
#